data_beeb931c90e92be49f08787b666ffb68
#
_entry.id   beeb931c90e92be49f08787b666ffb68
#
_cell.length_a   1.000
_cell.length_b   1.000
_cell.length_c   1.000
_cell.angle_alpha   90.00
_cell.angle_beta   90.00
_cell.angle_gamma   90.00
#
_symmetry.space_group_name_H-M   'P 1'
#
loop_
_entity.id
_entity.type
_entity.pdbx_description
1 polymer ?
#
loop_
_entity_poly.entity_id
_entity_poly.type
_entity_poly.pdbx_seq_one_letter_code
_entity_poly.pdbx_strand_id
1 'polypeptide(L)'
;MSYHALYRQYRPSRFCEVVGQEHITDVLRNQIRTGRIAHAYLFSGSRGTGKTSTARILARAVNCLDPKDGEPCGKCAACLTDVSESIDIIEMDAASNSKVDEMRALLEKAEFAPIYLKTKVYIIDEAHMLSKSANNALLKTLEEPPAHVVFILATTEPQALPATILSRCQRFDFRRLSVHHLAANTRRVLHSAGAEIEDEALMCIARAADGGMRDCLSIADQCLSFCGDADGTEQKLITQQDVLSVLGSMNADFLFDFADSVLHSDTAAVMKNIEQVVSGGRDIGVFVQDLSNHFRSLLLAKVCGSCADILDCTQDTMERYLAQAESAGKARLERTLDALMQLQPNLRWVTMPRVLLESTLLKVCHPDEQTEMTALVDRMEELERRLKSGAFVSAEPKAASDSAQSSGSRSDNSGNKEAGSASSKTEKAAAEPALPTPPVVSDSFEVPAATPEAEELFRTFMAALMKTDMMLGIQIQLAAAHWLENENLFICFDKSKRSNYNYANTPEVKAKLRRAAGESIAPHGVELVLKDGSVVAKKDVPTELFGVEITEV
;
A
#
# COMPACT_ATOMS: atom_id res chain seq x y z
N MET A 1 -23.87 -15.71 28.38
CA MET A 1 -24.21 -14.79 27.27
C MET A 1 -23.12 -14.92 26.24
N SER A 2 -23.46 -15.02 24.95
CA SER A 2 -22.43 -15.03 23.90
C SER A 2 -21.75 -13.66 23.85
N TYR A 3 -20.43 -13.65 23.87
CA TYR A 3 -19.63 -12.44 23.73
C TYR A 3 -19.85 -11.82 22.35
N HIS A 4 -20.13 -10.53 22.28
CA HIS A 4 -20.24 -9.78 21.05
C HIS A 4 -19.20 -8.67 21.06
N ALA A 5 -18.39 -8.62 20.01
CA ALA A 5 -17.36 -7.59 19.87
C ALA A 5 -17.96 -6.18 19.88
N LEU A 6 -17.27 -5.22 20.52
CA LEU A 6 -17.74 -3.84 20.73
C LEU A 6 -18.20 -3.17 19.44
N TYR A 7 -17.48 -3.35 18.33
CA TYR A 7 -17.84 -2.75 17.04
C TYR A 7 -19.15 -3.30 16.44
N ARG A 8 -19.65 -4.48 16.92
CA ARG A 8 -20.95 -5.03 16.54
C ARG A 8 -22.04 -4.54 17.49
N GLN A 9 -21.78 -4.60 18.80
CA GLN A 9 -22.74 -4.23 19.84
C GLN A 9 -23.09 -2.74 19.77
N TYR A 10 -22.10 -1.86 19.56
CA TYR A 10 -22.28 -0.41 19.50
C TYR A 10 -22.33 0.13 18.06
N ARG A 11 -22.79 -0.71 17.12
CA ARG A 11 -23.00 -0.27 15.73
C ARG A 11 -24.13 0.76 15.68
N PRO A 12 -23.92 1.94 15.07
CA PRO A 12 -24.93 2.99 15.00
C PRO A 12 -26.21 2.49 14.32
N SER A 13 -27.35 2.85 14.90
CA SER A 13 -28.70 2.50 14.45
C SER A 13 -29.45 3.70 13.86
N ARG A 14 -28.95 4.92 14.09
CA ARG A 14 -29.47 6.20 13.61
C ARG A 14 -28.37 7.03 12.96
N PHE A 15 -28.77 7.96 12.07
CA PHE A 15 -27.79 8.84 11.42
C PHE A 15 -27.06 9.77 12.41
N CYS A 16 -27.75 10.24 13.47
CA CYS A 16 -27.16 11.08 14.52
C CYS A 16 -26.07 10.37 15.33
N GLU A 17 -26.02 9.04 15.29
CA GLU A 17 -24.97 8.23 15.95
C GLU A 17 -23.74 8.01 15.07
N VAL A 18 -23.82 8.37 13.78
CA VAL A 18 -22.71 8.24 12.84
C VAL A 18 -21.77 9.44 13.01
N VAL A 19 -20.63 9.21 13.64
CA VAL A 19 -19.69 10.25 14.02
C VAL A 19 -18.88 10.74 12.82
N GLY A 20 -18.70 12.07 12.70
CA GLY A 20 -17.77 12.73 11.76
C GLY A 20 -18.18 12.65 10.28
N GLN A 21 -19.44 12.30 9.98
CA GLN A 21 -19.99 12.21 8.64
C GLN A 21 -21.25 13.08 8.46
N GLU A 22 -21.34 14.18 9.18
CA GLU A 22 -22.52 15.08 9.24
C GLU A 22 -22.92 15.55 7.84
N HIS A 23 -21.94 15.86 6.98
CA HIS A 23 -22.14 16.28 5.59
C HIS A 23 -22.87 15.23 4.73
N ILE A 24 -22.82 13.94 5.10
CA ILE A 24 -23.52 12.84 4.44
C ILE A 24 -24.87 12.61 5.11
N THR A 25 -24.84 12.47 6.43
CA THR A 25 -26.05 12.12 7.20
C THR A 25 -27.14 13.18 7.08
N ASP A 26 -26.79 14.47 7.04
CA ASP A 26 -27.76 15.55 6.87
C ASP A 26 -28.42 15.53 5.48
N VAL A 27 -27.65 15.21 4.43
CA VAL A 27 -28.22 15.07 3.07
C VAL A 27 -29.16 13.87 3.01
N LEU A 28 -28.78 12.72 3.56
CA LEU A 28 -29.62 11.51 3.57
C LEU A 28 -30.89 11.72 4.38
N ARG A 29 -30.81 12.36 5.57
CA ARG A 29 -31.98 12.73 6.38
C ARG A 29 -32.93 13.64 5.62
N ASN A 30 -32.41 14.64 4.91
CA ASN A 30 -33.21 15.54 4.12
C ASN A 30 -33.90 14.84 2.96
N GLN A 31 -33.23 13.90 2.27
CA GLN A 31 -33.82 13.09 1.22
C GLN A 31 -35.00 12.25 1.71
N ILE A 32 -34.85 11.61 2.89
CA ILE A 32 -35.93 10.84 3.51
C ILE A 32 -37.10 11.76 3.89
N ARG A 33 -36.83 12.94 4.49
CA ARG A 33 -37.85 13.90 4.87
C ARG A 33 -38.64 14.44 3.67
N THR A 34 -37.97 14.66 2.54
CA THR A 34 -38.59 15.18 1.31
C THR A 34 -39.14 14.10 0.40
N GLY A 35 -38.91 12.81 0.70
CA GLY A 35 -39.29 11.69 -0.16
C GLY A 35 -38.47 11.59 -1.47
N ARG A 36 -37.35 12.31 -1.60
CA ARG A 36 -36.51 12.32 -2.79
C ARG A 36 -35.38 11.32 -2.68
N ILE A 37 -35.74 10.04 -2.68
CA ILE A 37 -34.79 8.93 -2.56
C ILE A 37 -34.26 8.57 -3.94
N ALA A 38 -32.93 8.47 -4.09
CA ALA A 38 -32.32 8.01 -5.33
C ALA A 38 -32.46 6.49 -5.48
N HIS A 39 -32.49 6.01 -6.71
CA HIS A 39 -32.54 4.57 -7.02
C HIS A 39 -31.21 3.86 -6.71
N ALA A 40 -30.08 4.58 -6.74
CA ALA A 40 -28.76 4.02 -6.46
C ALA A 40 -27.85 5.01 -5.73
N TYR A 41 -27.19 4.52 -4.71
CA TYR A 41 -26.22 5.22 -3.89
C TYR A 41 -24.85 4.55 -3.99
N LEU A 42 -23.78 5.36 -3.99
CA LEU A 42 -22.42 4.88 -3.90
C LEU A 42 -21.74 5.51 -2.67
N PHE A 43 -21.42 4.69 -1.68
CA PHE A 43 -20.69 5.08 -0.48
C PHE A 43 -19.21 4.71 -0.65
N SER A 44 -18.35 5.70 -0.85
CA SER A 44 -16.90 5.53 -1.03
C SER A 44 -16.12 6.07 0.15
N GLY A 45 -14.96 5.46 0.44
CA GLY A 45 -14.06 5.90 1.51
C GLY A 45 -13.33 4.76 2.18
N SER A 46 -12.36 5.06 3.06
CA SER A 46 -11.53 4.06 3.73
C SER A 46 -12.35 3.10 4.60
N ARG A 47 -11.72 1.96 4.95
CA ARG A 47 -12.34 0.95 5.80
C ARG A 47 -12.68 1.53 7.18
N GLY A 48 -13.75 1.08 7.80
CA GLY A 48 -14.11 1.46 9.16
C GLY A 48 -14.76 2.84 9.33
N THR A 49 -14.99 3.62 8.25
CA THR A 49 -15.55 4.99 8.30
C THR A 49 -17.08 5.05 8.43
N GLY A 50 -17.77 3.90 8.45
CA GLY A 50 -19.22 3.85 8.66
C GLY A 50 -20.08 3.60 7.43
N LYS A 51 -19.51 3.32 6.25
CA LYS A 51 -20.23 3.07 4.98
C LYS A 51 -21.37 2.06 5.12
N THR A 52 -21.06 0.84 5.52
CA THR A 52 -22.02 -0.26 5.67
C THR A 52 -23.04 0.02 6.78
N SER A 53 -22.63 0.69 7.87
CA SER A 53 -23.55 1.10 8.94
C SER A 53 -24.57 2.12 8.45
N THR A 54 -24.11 3.14 7.71
CA THR A 54 -24.97 4.17 7.11
C THR A 54 -25.89 3.56 6.05
N ALA A 55 -25.42 2.59 5.28
CA ALA A 55 -26.24 1.83 4.31
C ALA A 55 -27.41 1.11 5.01
N ARG A 56 -27.15 0.44 6.13
CA ARG A 56 -28.20 -0.23 6.93
C ARG A 56 -29.18 0.76 7.56
N ILE A 57 -28.68 1.92 8.05
CA ILE A 57 -29.54 2.98 8.57
C ILE A 57 -30.45 3.53 7.46
N LEU A 58 -29.89 3.79 6.27
CA LEU A 58 -30.66 4.28 5.11
C LEU A 58 -31.73 3.26 4.70
N ALA A 59 -31.40 1.97 4.61
CA ALA A 59 -32.34 0.92 4.29
C ALA A 59 -33.53 0.85 5.27
N ARG A 60 -33.26 1.02 6.58
CA ARG A 60 -34.29 1.10 7.61
C ARG A 60 -35.10 2.39 7.50
N ALA A 61 -34.46 3.52 7.29
CA ALA A 61 -35.10 4.82 7.24
C ALA A 61 -36.04 4.98 6.04
N VAL A 62 -35.65 4.47 4.86
CA VAL A 62 -36.50 4.44 3.65
C VAL A 62 -37.77 3.61 3.87
N ASN A 63 -37.68 2.54 4.64
CA ASN A 63 -38.78 1.63 4.94
C ASN A 63 -39.53 1.98 6.24
N CYS A 64 -39.09 2.97 6.99
CA CYS A 64 -39.69 3.36 8.26
C CYS A 64 -41.12 3.85 8.06
N LEU A 65 -42.01 3.42 8.95
CA LEU A 65 -43.44 3.82 8.91
C LEU A 65 -43.66 5.24 9.42
N ASP A 66 -42.84 5.70 10.38
CA ASP A 66 -42.92 7.02 10.99
C ASP A 66 -41.50 7.61 11.18
N PRO A 67 -40.83 8.04 10.11
CA PRO A 67 -39.50 8.64 10.21
C PRO A 67 -39.62 10.03 10.86
N LYS A 68 -38.85 10.28 11.94
CA LYS A 68 -38.78 11.57 12.61
C LYS A 68 -37.55 12.33 12.18
N ASP A 69 -37.72 13.49 11.55
CA ASP A 69 -36.62 14.31 11.03
C ASP A 69 -35.67 13.55 10.07
N GLY A 70 -36.22 12.57 9.34
CA GLY A 70 -35.41 11.72 8.46
C GLY A 70 -34.69 10.58 9.16
N GLU A 71 -34.83 10.42 10.48
CA GLU A 71 -34.29 9.32 11.26
C GLU A 71 -35.27 8.14 11.33
N PRO A 72 -34.77 6.89 11.33
CA PRO A 72 -35.64 5.72 11.57
C PRO A 72 -36.18 5.75 12.99
N CYS A 73 -37.49 5.45 13.17
CA CYS A 73 -38.15 5.56 14.47
C CYS A 73 -37.67 4.53 15.52
N GLY A 74 -37.02 3.43 15.09
CA GLY A 74 -36.48 2.37 15.94
C GLY A 74 -37.56 1.48 16.63
N LYS A 75 -38.85 1.67 16.31
CA LYS A 75 -39.97 0.98 17.01
C LYS A 75 -40.94 0.26 16.08
N CYS A 76 -41.01 0.62 14.81
CA CYS A 76 -41.92 -0.02 13.85
C CYS A 76 -41.33 -1.36 13.37
N ALA A 77 -42.16 -2.20 12.77
CA ALA A 77 -41.76 -3.51 12.26
C ALA A 77 -40.53 -3.43 11.32
N ALA A 78 -40.51 -2.46 10.40
CA ALA A 78 -39.38 -2.25 9.49
C ALA A 78 -38.07 -1.87 10.23
N CYS A 79 -38.13 -1.17 11.36
CA CYS A 79 -36.97 -0.79 12.14
C CYS A 79 -36.48 -1.89 13.08
N LEU A 80 -37.36 -2.77 13.56
CA LEU A 80 -37.06 -3.84 14.49
C LEU A 80 -36.55 -5.10 13.79
N THR A 81 -36.91 -5.29 12.51
CA THR A 81 -36.40 -6.42 11.72
C THR A 81 -34.88 -6.27 11.54
N ASP A 82 -34.14 -7.30 11.89
CA ASP A 82 -32.71 -7.31 11.59
C ASP A 82 -32.50 -7.34 10.08
N VAL A 83 -31.57 -6.50 9.60
CA VAL A 83 -31.21 -6.41 8.19
C VAL A 83 -30.77 -7.78 7.65
N SER A 84 -30.11 -8.60 8.47
CA SER A 84 -29.65 -9.95 8.11
C SER A 84 -30.78 -10.98 7.96
N GLU A 85 -31.96 -10.73 8.55
CA GLU A 85 -33.11 -11.64 8.51
C GLU A 85 -34.23 -11.16 7.56
N SER A 86 -34.08 -9.96 6.99
CA SER A 86 -35.08 -9.37 6.11
C SER A 86 -34.99 -9.96 4.69
N ILE A 87 -36.15 -10.31 4.15
CA ILE A 87 -36.27 -10.75 2.73
C ILE A 87 -36.19 -9.54 1.78
N ASP A 88 -36.63 -8.36 2.22
CA ASP A 88 -36.70 -7.14 1.41
C ASP A 88 -35.47 -6.22 1.59
N ILE A 89 -34.60 -6.49 2.58
CA ILE A 89 -33.29 -5.83 2.70
C ILE A 89 -32.23 -6.90 2.57
N ILE A 90 -31.54 -6.92 1.45
CA ILE A 90 -30.55 -7.95 1.14
C ILE A 90 -29.17 -7.31 1.18
N GLU A 91 -28.34 -7.79 2.09
CA GLU A 91 -26.93 -7.39 2.20
C GLU A 91 -26.05 -8.50 1.68
N MET A 92 -25.18 -8.18 0.71
CA MET A 92 -24.18 -9.10 0.20
C MET A 92 -22.80 -8.46 0.24
N ASP A 93 -21.82 -9.25 0.60
CA ASP A 93 -20.40 -8.92 0.49
C ASP A 93 -19.88 -9.40 -0.86
N ALA A 94 -19.47 -8.49 -1.71
CA ALA A 94 -18.96 -8.80 -3.05
C ALA A 94 -17.63 -9.57 -3.02
N ALA A 95 -16.85 -9.51 -1.92
CA ALA A 95 -15.64 -10.30 -1.77
C ALA A 95 -15.96 -11.81 -1.68
N SER A 96 -17.04 -12.16 -1.00
CA SER A 96 -17.52 -13.54 -0.85
C SER A 96 -18.40 -14.00 -2.02
N ASN A 97 -19.12 -13.07 -2.67
CA ASN A 97 -20.14 -13.32 -3.68
C ASN A 97 -19.84 -12.55 -4.98
N SER A 98 -18.68 -12.78 -5.56
CA SER A 98 -18.21 -12.03 -6.75
C SER A 98 -18.68 -12.60 -8.09
N LYS A 99 -19.34 -13.78 -8.09
CA LYS A 99 -19.71 -14.50 -9.30
C LYS A 99 -20.92 -13.87 -9.99
N VAL A 100 -20.92 -13.94 -11.32
CA VAL A 100 -22.00 -13.38 -12.16
C VAL A 100 -23.36 -14.03 -11.91
N ASP A 101 -23.38 -15.32 -11.61
CA ASP A 101 -24.63 -16.07 -11.43
C ASP A 101 -25.33 -15.67 -10.12
N GLU A 102 -24.57 -15.39 -9.07
CA GLU A 102 -25.10 -14.87 -7.79
C GLU A 102 -25.70 -13.47 -7.98
N MET A 103 -25.03 -12.62 -8.74
CA MET A 103 -25.54 -11.30 -9.09
C MET A 103 -26.79 -11.37 -9.95
N ARG A 104 -26.84 -12.26 -10.96
CA ARG A 104 -28.04 -12.47 -11.78
C ARG A 104 -29.22 -12.92 -10.95
N ALA A 105 -29.02 -13.92 -10.08
CA ALA A 105 -30.08 -14.40 -9.19
C ALA A 105 -30.59 -13.31 -8.24
N LEU A 106 -29.71 -12.39 -7.81
CA LEU A 106 -30.08 -11.22 -7.00
C LEU A 106 -30.91 -10.23 -7.83
N LEU A 107 -30.51 -9.94 -9.07
CA LEU A 107 -31.20 -9.00 -9.95
C LEU A 107 -32.56 -9.55 -10.42
N GLU A 108 -32.69 -10.84 -10.68
CA GLU A 108 -33.99 -11.49 -10.96
C GLU A 108 -34.97 -11.30 -9.79
N LYS A 109 -34.48 -11.42 -8.55
CA LYS A 109 -35.30 -11.14 -7.35
C LYS A 109 -35.68 -9.67 -7.22
N ALA A 110 -34.90 -8.75 -7.82
CA ALA A 110 -35.19 -7.32 -7.78
C ALA A 110 -36.40 -6.93 -8.64
N GLU A 111 -36.74 -7.71 -9.65
CA GLU A 111 -37.90 -7.47 -10.50
C GLU A 111 -39.23 -7.66 -9.72
N PHE A 112 -39.23 -8.49 -8.68
CA PHE A 112 -40.45 -8.75 -7.90
C PHE A 112 -40.67 -7.67 -6.84
N ALA A 113 -41.94 -7.31 -6.60
CA ALA A 113 -42.33 -6.36 -5.56
C ALA A 113 -41.89 -6.83 -4.17
N PRO A 114 -41.64 -5.90 -3.22
CA PRO A 114 -41.33 -6.24 -1.82
C PRO A 114 -42.51 -6.95 -1.15
N ILE A 115 -42.22 -7.84 -0.20
CA ILE A 115 -43.23 -8.67 0.46
C ILE A 115 -43.75 -8.00 1.72
N TYR A 116 -42.86 -7.45 2.55
CA TYR A 116 -43.19 -6.89 3.87
C TYR A 116 -42.94 -5.39 3.98
N LEU A 117 -41.99 -4.86 3.18
CA LEU A 117 -41.55 -3.46 3.25
C LEU A 117 -42.11 -2.63 2.09
N LYS A 118 -41.87 -1.31 2.11
CA LYS A 118 -42.27 -0.41 1.02
C LYS A 118 -41.31 -0.51 -0.18
N THR A 119 -40.04 -0.75 0.10
CA THR A 119 -38.96 -0.69 -0.87
C THR A 119 -37.99 -1.85 -0.61
N LYS A 120 -37.60 -2.56 -1.66
CA LYS A 120 -36.49 -3.50 -1.62
C LYS A 120 -35.18 -2.76 -1.63
N VAL A 121 -34.28 -3.10 -0.71
CA VAL A 121 -32.98 -2.46 -0.61
C VAL A 121 -31.88 -3.52 -0.77
N TYR A 122 -30.99 -3.28 -1.71
CA TYR A 122 -29.82 -4.12 -1.97
C TYR A 122 -28.57 -3.38 -1.52
N ILE A 123 -27.90 -3.89 -0.48
CA ILE A 123 -26.63 -3.38 0.01
C ILE A 123 -25.54 -4.29 -0.51
N ILE A 124 -24.67 -3.76 -1.37
CA ILE A 124 -23.52 -4.48 -1.93
C ILE A 124 -22.26 -3.88 -1.30
N ASP A 125 -21.69 -4.60 -0.34
CA ASP A 125 -20.44 -4.18 0.32
C ASP A 125 -19.22 -4.62 -0.48
N GLU A 126 -18.13 -3.87 -0.41
CA GLU A 126 -16.90 -4.02 -1.19
C GLU A 126 -17.16 -4.22 -2.71
N ALA A 127 -18.04 -3.38 -3.26
CA ALA A 127 -18.55 -3.50 -4.63
C ALA A 127 -17.44 -3.53 -5.70
N HIS A 128 -16.23 -3.03 -5.42
CA HIS A 128 -15.07 -3.10 -6.31
C HIS A 128 -14.58 -4.54 -6.55
N MET A 129 -14.96 -5.50 -5.69
CA MET A 129 -14.63 -6.92 -5.84
C MET A 129 -15.54 -7.65 -6.84
N LEU A 130 -16.61 -7.01 -7.35
CA LEU A 130 -17.47 -7.60 -8.36
C LEU A 130 -16.71 -7.87 -9.67
N SER A 131 -16.93 -9.05 -10.24
CA SER A 131 -16.38 -9.39 -11.56
C SER A 131 -16.89 -8.43 -12.65
N LYS A 132 -16.14 -8.29 -13.74
CA LYS A 132 -16.58 -7.44 -14.88
C LYS A 132 -17.94 -7.85 -15.42
N SER A 133 -18.23 -9.15 -15.44
CA SER A 133 -19.52 -9.69 -15.90
C SER A 133 -20.66 -9.40 -14.91
N ALA A 134 -20.40 -9.41 -13.60
CA ALA A 134 -21.37 -9.01 -12.58
C ALA A 134 -21.68 -7.51 -12.65
N ASN A 135 -20.65 -6.67 -12.83
CA ASN A 135 -20.81 -5.24 -13.05
C ASN A 135 -21.68 -4.93 -14.28
N ASN A 136 -21.45 -5.64 -15.40
CA ASN A 136 -22.26 -5.48 -16.61
C ASN A 136 -23.72 -5.92 -16.42
N ALA A 137 -23.98 -6.97 -15.64
CA ALA A 137 -25.34 -7.38 -15.30
C ALA A 137 -26.06 -6.31 -14.48
N LEU A 138 -25.38 -5.70 -13.50
CA LEU A 138 -25.93 -4.65 -12.67
C LEU A 138 -26.27 -3.37 -13.46
N LEU A 139 -25.49 -3.03 -14.49
CA LEU A 139 -25.68 -1.81 -15.29
C LEU A 139 -27.09 -1.74 -15.88
N LYS A 140 -27.61 -2.84 -16.43
CA LYS A 140 -28.96 -2.89 -17.03
C LYS A 140 -30.03 -2.45 -16.03
N THR A 141 -29.96 -2.95 -14.81
CA THR A 141 -30.95 -2.61 -13.76
C THR A 141 -30.73 -1.20 -13.19
N LEU A 142 -29.51 -0.67 -13.22
CA LEU A 142 -29.22 0.72 -12.82
C LEU A 142 -29.69 1.73 -13.89
N GLU A 143 -29.78 1.34 -15.16
CA GLU A 143 -30.33 2.17 -16.25
C GLU A 143 -31.85 2.27 -16.19
N GLU A 144 -32.51 1.15 -15.96
CA GLU A 144 -33.98 1.03 -15.87
C GLU A 144 -34.36 0.42 -14.50
N PRO A 145 -34.18 1.16 -13.41
CA PRO A 145 -34.41 0.62 -12.07
C PRO A 145 -35.91 0.45 -11.80
N PRO A 146 -36.33 -0.69 -11.22
CA PRO A 146 -37.72 -0.84 -10.75
C PRO A 146 -38.00 0.22 -9.66
N ALA A 147 -39.19 0.84 -9.71
CA ALA A 147 -39.57 1.95 -8.83
C ALA A 147 -39.54 1.59 -7.33
N HIS A 148 -39.61 0.31 -7.00
CA HIS A 148 -39.60 -0.23 -5.65
C HIS A 148 -38.23 -0.70 -5.16
N VAL A 149 -37.15 -0.44 -5.92
CA VAL A 149 -35.80 -0.94 -5.60
C VAL A 149 -34.84 0.22 -5.36
N VAL A 150 -33.99 0.07 -4.33
CA VAL A 150 -32.89 0.97 -4.03
C VAL A 150 -31.60 0.16 -3.90
N PHE A 151 -30.58 0.54 -4.67
CA PHE A 151 -29.25 -0.04 -4.57
C PHE A 151 -28.34 0.84 -3.72
N ILE A 152 -27.56 0.24 -2.83
CA ILE A 152 -26.53 0.92 -2.03
C ILE A 152 -25.22 0.16 -2.23
N LEU A 153 -24.31 0.74 -3.01
CA LEU A 153 -22.98 0.19 -3.25
C LEU A 153 -22.02 0.81 -2.25
N ALA A 154 -21.28 0.01 -1.49
CA ALA A 154 -20.22 0.47 -0.61
C ALA A 154 -18.87 -0.02 -1.15
N THR A 155 -17.85 0.84 -1.16
CA THR A 155 -16.52 0.50 -1.67
C THR A 155 -15.40 1.26 -0.96
N THR A 156 -14.26 0.62 -0.84
CA THR A 156 -13.01 1.28 -0.42
C THR A 156 -12.25 1.85 -1.63
N GLU A 157 -12.50 1.33 -2.84
CA GLU A 157 -11.79 1.67 -4.07
C GLU A 157 -12.75 2.10 -5.18
N PRO A 158 -13.25 3.35 -5.15
CA PRO A 158 -14.18 3.82 -6.17
C PRO A 158 -13.57 3.85 -7.57
N GLN A 159 -12.25 4.01 -7.70
CA GLN A 159 -11.53 3.99 -8.98
C GLN A 159 -11.52 2.61 -9.66
N ALA A 160 -11.74 1.53 -8.93
CA ALA A 160 -11.83 0.17 -9.49
C ALA A 160 -13.21 -0.13 -10.11
N LEU A 161 -14.24 0.68 -9.80
CA LEU A 161 -15.56 0.56 -10.41
C LEU A 161 -15.62 1.20 -11.80
N PRO A 162 -16.34 0.60 -12.75
CA PRO A 162 -16.56 1.19 -14.07
C PRO A 162 -17.22 2.59 -13.99
N ALA A 163 -16.76 3.53 -14.82
CA ALA A 163 -17.31 4.88 -14.88
C ALA A 163 -18.82 4.90 -15.21
N THR A 164 -19.29 3.87 -15.91
CA THR A 164 -20.72 3.67 -16.23
C THR A 164 -21.59 3.41 -15.00
N ILE A 165 -21.07 2.74 -13.96
CA ILE A 165 -21.77 2.58 -12.68
C ILE A 165 -21.69 3.88 -11.89
N LEU A 166 -20.50 4.50 -11.83
CA LEU A 166 -20.29 5.76 -11.09
C LEU A 166 -21.23 6.87 -11.53
N SER A 167 -21.50 6.98 -12.85
CA SER A 167 -22.38 8.01 -13.41
C SER A 167 -23.86 7.82 -13.10
N ARG A 168 -24.29 6.62 -12.68
CA ARG A 168 -25.68 6.27 -12.38
C ARG A 168 -26.00 6.23 -10.88
N CYS A 169 -24.99 6.37 -10.04
CA CYS A 169 -25.13 6.36 -8.59
C CYS A 169 -24.96 7.76 -8.01
N GLN A 170 -25.75 8.10 -6.99
CA GLN A 170 -25.48 9.26 -6.18
C GLN A 170 -24.31 8.97 -5.24
N ARG A 171 -23.19 9.66 -5.44
CA ARG A 171 -21.94 9.40 -4.72
C ARG A 171 -21.86 10.18 -3.42
N PHE A 172 -21.40 9.50 -2.37
CA PHE A 172 -21.09 10.03 -1.05
C PHE A 172 -19.70 9.57 -0.60
N ASP A 173 -18.81 10.53 -0.37
CA ASP A 173 -17.42 10.25 0.00
C ASP A 173 -17.25 10.37 1.52
N PHE A 174 -17.09 9.22 2.18
CA PHE A 174 -16.83 9.11 3.62
C PHE A 174 -15.39 9.50 3.92
N ARG A 175 -15.23 10.47 4.81
CA ARG A 175 -13.93 10.96 5.25
C ARG A 175 -13.36 10.08 6.37
N ARG A 176 -12.05 10.05 6.48
CA ARG A 176 -11.39 9.50 7.66
C ARG A 176 -11.79 10.31 8.88
N LEU A 177 -12.03 9.63 9.99
CA LEU A 177 -12.39 10.29 11.24
C LEU A 177 -11.15 10.93 11.87
N SER A 178 -11.31 12.11 12.45
CA SER A 178 -10.23 12.72 13.22
C SER A 178 -9.96 11.91 14.50
N VAL A 179 -8.71 11.99 14.98
CA VAL A 179 -8.29 11.33 16.23
C VAL A 179 -9.22 11.72 17.40
N HIS A 180 -9.64 12.99 17.47
CA HIS A 180 -10.57 13.47 18.50
C HIS A 180 -11.95 12.84 18.41
N HIS A 181 -12.50 12.65 17.20
CA HIS A 181 -13.79 11.97 17.01
C HIS A 181 -13.71 10.50 17.39
N LEU A 182 -12.62 9.82 17.03
CA LEU A 182 -12.36 8.44 17.41
C LEU A 182 -12.25 8.30 18.93
N ALA A 183 -11.44 9.14 19.57
CA ALA A 183 -11.24 9.15 21.00
C ALA A 183 -12.55 9.39 21.77
N ALA A 184 -13.29 10.44 21.44
CA ALA A 184 -14.53 10.78 22.11
C ALA A 184 -15.59 9.65 22.04
N ASN A 185 -15.75 9.03 20.85
CA ASN A 185 -16.69 7.93 20.69
C ASN A 185 -16.23 6.64 21.39
N THR A 186 -14.93 6.31 21.31
CA THR A 186 -14.37 5.12 21.95
C THR A 186 -14.48 5.22 23.48
N ARG A 187 -14.22 6.39 24.07
CA ARG A 187 -14.45 6.64 25.50
C ARG A 187 -15.90 6.38 25.89
N ARG A 188 -16.86 6.92 25.12
CA ARG A 188 -18.29 6.72 25.34
C ARG A 188 -18.66 5.22 25.34
N VAL A 189 -18.11 4.48 24.37
CA VAL A 189 -18.37 3.05 24.21
C VAL A 189 -17.76 2.25 25.36
N LEU A 190 -16.50 2.52 25.73
CA LEU A 190 -15.83 1.84 26.84
C LEU A 190 -16.54 2.10 28.18
N HIS A 191 -16.93 3.35 28.46
CA HIS A 191 -17.71 3.69 29.64
C HIS A 191 -19.05 2.95 29.68
N SER A 192 -19.73 2.83 28.53
CA SER A 192 -20.97 2.03 28.42
C SER A 192 -20.74 0.53 28.61
N ALA A 193 -19.53 0.05 28.33
CA ALA A 193 -19.10 -1.33 28.56
C ALA A 193 -18.57 -1.57 29.99
N GLY A 194 -18.56 -0.53 30.86
CA GLY A 194 -18.12 -0.61 32.25
C GLY A 194 -16.58 -0.54 32.43
N ALA A 195 -15.85 0.05 31.50
CA ALA A 195 -14.41 0.22 31.57
C ALA A 195 -14.01 1.69 31.49
N GLU A 196 -12.92 2.04 32.16
CA GLU A 196 -12.29 3.35 32.08
C GLU A 196 -10.97 3.25 31.32
N ILE A 197 -10.55 4.35 30.73
CA ILE A 197 -9.33 4.42 29.93
C ILE A 197 -8.60 5.75 30.18
N GLU A 198 -7.28 5.69 30.30
CA GLU A 198 -6.43 6.87 30.36
C GLU A 198 -6.48 7.67 29.06
N ASP A 199 -6.32 9.00 29.15
CA ASP A 199 -6.34 9.88 27.97
C ASP A 199 -5.24 9.53 26.96
N GLU A 200 -4.06 9.21 27.45
CA GLU A 200 -2.92 8.82 26.62
C GLU A 200 -3.16 7.48 25.94
N ALA A 201 -3.68 6.49 26.64
CA ALA A 201 -4.10 5.20 26.11
C ALA A 201 -5.14 5.36 24.99
N LEU A 202 -6.13 6.20 25.23
CA LEU A 202 -7.20 6.50 24.27
C LEU A 202 -6.66 7.15 22.99
N MET A 203 -5.73 8.09 23.13
CA MET A 203 -5.08 8.74 21.99
C MET A 203 -4.20 7.76 21.20
N CYS A 204 -3.53 6.81 21.88
CA CYS A 204 -2.79 5.75 21.22
C CYS A 204 -3.70 4.85 20.37
N ILE A 205 -4.83 4.40 20.91
CA ILE A 205 -5.82 3.61 20.17
C ILE A 205 -6.36 4.40 18.96
N ALA A 206 -6.73 5.67 19.16
CA ALA A 206 -7.29 6.51 18.12
C ALA A 206 -6.31 6.77 16.97
N ARG A 207 -5.01 6.94 17.26
CA ARG A 207 -3.96 7.07 16.23
C ARG A 207 -3.74 5.75 15.48
N ALA A 208 -3.66 4.63 16.20
CA ALA A 208 -3.45 3.32 15.60
C ALA A 208 -4.59 2.91 14.65
N ALA A 209 -5.81 3.41 14.88
CA ALA A 209 -6.99 3.13 14.06
C ALA A 209 -7.02 3.84 12.70
N ASP A 210 -6.09 4.76 12.40
CA ASP A 210 -5.92 5.47 11.10
C ASP A 210 -7.24 5.99 10.49
N GLY A 211 -8.10 6.57 11.33
CA GLY A 211 -9.38 7.16 10.91
C GLY A 211 -10.55 6.18 10.79
N GLY A 212 -10.37 4.89 11.16
CA GLY A 212 -11.40 3.84 11.12
C GLY A 212 -12.03 3.59 12.49
N MET A 213 -13.32 3.90 12.70
CA MET A 213 -14.02 3.62 13.96
C MET A 213 -14.10 2.12 14.28
N ARG A 214 -14.26 1.26 13.27
CA ARG A 214 -14.30 -0.19 13.47
C ARG A 214 -12.98 -0.71 14.03
N ASP A 215 -11.87 -0.24 13.48
CA ASP A 215 -10.54 -0.66 13.89
C ASP A 215 -10.22 -0.11 15.29
N CYS A 216 -10.62 1.14 15.58
CA CYS A 216 -10.53 1.75 16.90
C CYS A 216 -11.26 0.93 17.98
N LEU A 217 -12.51 0.55 17.73
CA LEU A 217 -13.30 -0.27 18.66
C LEU A 217 -12.79 -1.70 18.76
N SER A 218 -12.18 -2.25 17.68
CA SER A 218 -11.58 -3.59 17.71
C SER A 218 -10.32 -3.62 18.58
N ILE A 219 -9.48 -2.59 18.51
CA ILE A 219 -8.30 -2.44 19.37
C ILE A 219 -8.75 -2.25 20.82
N ALA A 220 -9.74 -1.38 21.07
CA ALA A 220 -10.29 -1.18 22.40
C ALA A 220 -10.84 -2.46 23.04
N ASP A 221 -11.48 -3.30 22.23
CA ASP A 221 -12.02 -4.60 22.63
C ASP A 221 -10.92 -5.61 23.00
N GLN A 222 -9.82 -5.61 22.24
CA GLN A 222 -8.62 -6.40 22.57
C GLN A 222 -7.98 -5.93 23.89
N CYS A 223 -7.89 -4.61 24.11
CA CYS A 223 -7.39 -4.06 25.37
C CYS A 223 -8.27 -4.45 26.56
N LEU A 224 -9.59 -4.40 26.39
CA LEU A 224 -10.54 -4.90 27.42
C LEU A 224 -10.33 -6.37 27.76
N SER A 225 -10.07 -7.18 26.74
CA SER A 225 -9.82 -8.61 26.92
C SER A 225 -8.46 -8.87 27.58
N PHE A 226 -7.46 -8.03 27.30
CA PHE A 226 -6.12 -8.11 27.87
C PHE A 226 -6.09 -7.71 29.35
N CYS A 227 -6.79 -6.62 29.72
CA CYS A 227 -6.86 -6.11 31.11
C CYS A 227 -7.87 -6.86 31.99
N GLY A 228 -8.53 -7.92 31.46
CA GLY A 228 -9.57 -8.65 32.19
C GLY A 228 -9.02 -9.56 33.26
N ASP A 229 -9.20 -9.20 34.55
CA ASP A 229 -9.02 -10.12 35.66
C ASP A 229 -10.17 -11.14 35.71
N ALA A 230 -9.81 -12.39 36.04
CA ALA A 230 -10.74 -13.53 36.10
C ALA A 230 -11.86 -13.36 37.14
N ASP A 231 -11.75 -12.44 38.10
CA ASP A 231 -12.62 -12.30 39.23
C ASP A 231 -13.70 -11.18 39.15
N GLY A 232 -13.67 -10.33 38.09
CA GLY A 232 -14.82 -9.47 37.74
C GLY A 232 -15.23 -8.37 38.74
N THR A 233 -14.39 -7.99 39.69
CA THR A 233 -14.76 -7.13 40.84
C THR A 233 -14.23 -5.70 40.80
N GLU A 234 -13.33 -5.33 39.89
CA GLU A 234 -12.82 -3.96 39.79
C GLU A 234 -13.11 -3.31 38.43
N GLN A 235 -13.35 -1.99 38.48
CA GLN A 235 -13.48 -1.16 37.27
C GLN A 235 -12.19 -1.25 36.49
N LYS A 236 -12.27 -1.74 35.24
CA LYS A 236 -11.10 -1.97 34.39
C LYS A 236 -10.55 -0.63 33.90
N LEU A 237 -9.39 -0.25 34.38
CA LEU A 237 -8.64 0.89 33.85
C LEU A 237 -7.65 0.41 32.79
N ILE A 238 -7.84 0.86 31.56
CA ILE A 238 -6.92 0.57 30.45
C ILE A 238 -5.80 1.60 30.47
N THR A 239 -4.57 1.15 30.69
CA THR A 239 -3.37 2.01 30.72
C THR A 239 -2.72 2.12 29.34
N GLN A 240 -1.85 3.11 29.15
CA GLN A 240 -1.07 3.25 27.94
C GLN A 240 -0.18 2.03 27.65
N GLN A 241 0.38 1.42 28.69
CA GLN A 241 1.24 0.22 28.55
C GLN A 241 0.45 -0.99 28.02
N ASP A 242 -0.78 -1.16 28.46
CA ASP A 242 -1.67 -2.23 27.99
C ASP A 242 -1.95 -2.08 26.50
N VAL A 243 -2.26 -0.85 26.07
CA VAL A 243 -2.49 -0.54 24.65
C VAL A 243 -1.26 -0.82 23.80
N LEU A 244 -0.08 -0.37 24.22
CA LEU A 244 1.17 -0.62 23.51
C LEU A 244 1.47 -2.12 23.42
N SER A 245 1.19 -2.87 24.48
CA SER A 245 1.35 -4.33 24.50
C SER A 245 0.42 -5.03 23.51
N VAL A 246 -0.84 -4.62 23.45
CA VAL A 246 -1.84 -5.17 22.51
C VAL A 246 -1.51 -4.81 21.07
N LEU A 247 -1.08 -3.57 20.80
CA LEU A 247 -0.71 -3.12 19.46
C LEU A 247 0.62 -3.71 18.99
N GLY A 248 1.44 -4.22 19.89
CA GLY A 248 2.81 -4.63 19.57
C GLY A 248 3.73 -3.45 19.25
N SER A 249 3.26 -2.20 19.47
CA SER A 249 4.02 -0.98 19.23
C SER A 249 5.10 -0.77 20.28
N MET A 250 6.15 -0.05 19.89
CA MET A 250 7.24 0.28 20.80
C MET A 250 6.93 1.53 21.62
N ASN A 251 7.48 1.60 22.84
CA ASN A 251 7.44 2.82 23.62
C ASN A 251 8.19 3.95 22.88
N ALA A 252 7.67 5.17 22.96
CA ALA A 252 8.29 6.34 22.33
C ALA A 252 9.77 6.50 22.73
N ASP A 253 10.11 6.29 23.99
CA ASP A 253 11.50 6.39 24.49
C ASP A 253 12.42 5.42 23.75
N PHE A 254 11.99 4.16 23.57
CA PHE A 254 12.76 3.18 22.80
C PHE A 254 12.99 3.62 21.35
N LEU A 255 11.98 4.23 20.71
CA LEU A 255 12.12 4.73 19.34
C LEU A 255 13.10 5.90 19.25
N PHE A 256 13.12 6.79 20.25
CA PHE A 256 14.11 7.87 20.34
C PHE A 256 15.53 7.30 20.50
N ASP A 257 15.74 6.35 21.42
CA ASP A 257 17.04 5.72 21.66
C ASP A 257 17.52 4.92 20.44
N PHE A 258 16.60 4.22 19.77
CA PHE A 258 16.90 3.49 18.55
C PHE A 258 17.31 4.43 17.41
N ALA A 259 16.55 5.50 17.21
CA ALA A 259 16.85 6.50 16.19
C ALA A 259 18.21 7.17 16.45
N ASP A 260 18.55 7.47 17.70
CA ASP A 260 19.86 8.00 18.09
C ASP A 260 20.99 7.01 17.73
N SER A 261 20.80 5.72 17.98
CA SER A 261 21.77 4.69 17.61
C SER A 261 22.00 4.65 16.10
N VAL A 262 20.92 4.75 15.30
CA VAL A 262 21.00 4.82 13.82
C VAL A 262 21.69 6.10 13.37
N LEU A 263 21.32 7.26 13.93
CA LEU A 263 21.88 8.56 13.57
C LEU A 263 23.37 8.69 13.92
N HIS A 264 23.83 8.04 14.96
CA HIS A 264 25.25 8.03 15.35
C HIS A 264 26.04 6.89 14.70
N SER A 265 25.42 6.05 13.84
CA SER A 265 26.05 4.87 13.23
C SER A 265 26.57 3.85 14.24
N ASP A 266 25.97 3.78 15.43
CA ASP A 266 26.31 2.76 16.42
C ASP A 266 25.65 1.42 16.05
N THR A 267 26.34 0.69 15.17
CA THR A 267 25.86 -0.59 14.65
C THR A 267 25.64 -1.62 15.76
N ALA A 268 26.48 -1.59 16.80
CA ALA A 268 26.35 -2.55 17.90
C ALA A 268 25.07 -2.30 18.70
N ALA A 269 24.77 -1.03 19.02
CA ALA A 269 23.52 -0.64 19.68
C ALA A 269 22.30 -0.96 18.80
N VAL A 270 22.35 -0.66 17.49
CA VAL A 270 21.27 -0.98 16.55
C VAL A 270 20.98 -2.48 16.55
N MET A 271 21.98 -3.34 16.42
CA MET A 271 21.79 -4.81 16.44
C MET A 271 21.24 -5.30 17.77
N LYS A 272 21.71 -4.76 18.89
CA LYS A 272 21.19 -5.10 20.22
C LYS A 272 19.73 -4.70 20.38
N ASN A 273 19.36 -3.54 19.90
CA ASN A 273 17.98 -3.07 19.95
C ASN A 273 17.06 -3.90 19.05
N ILE A 274 17.51 -4.34 17.86
CA ILE A 274 16.76 -5.29 17.02
C ILE A 274 16.55 -6.62 17.76
N GLU A 275 17.58 -7.12 18.45
CA GLU A 275 17.44 -8.34 19.28
C GLU A 275 16.38 -8.17 20.37
N GLN A 276 16.28 -7.01 21.00
CA GLN A 276 15.23 -6.73 22.00
C GLN A 276 13.83 -6.73 21.39
N VAL A 277 13.66 -6.19 20.17
CA VAL A 277 12.37 -6.22 19.44
C VAL A 277 11.96 -7.66 19.16
N VAL A 278 12.89 -8.46 18.63
CA VAL A 278 12.64 -9.85 18.24
C VAL A 278 12.41 -10.75 19.46
N SER A 279 13.25 -10.65 20.51
CA SER A 279 13.10 -11.43 21.73
C SER A 279 11.84 -11.06 22.52
N GLY A 280 11.38 -9.81 22.40
CA GLY A 280 10.10 -9.35 22.92
C GLY A 280 8.89 -9.86 22.16
N GLY A 281 9.07 -10.68 21.10
CA GLY A 281 7.99 -11.26 20.30
C GLY A 281 7.20 -10.24 19.48
N ARG A 282 7.76 -9.06 19.21
CA ARG A 282 7.07 -7.99 18.49
C ARG A 282 7.16 -8.17 16.98
N ASP A 283 6.13 -7.74 16.27
CA ASP A 283 6.10 -7.80 14.80
C ASP A 283 7.08 -6.79 14.19
N ILE A 284 7.98 -7.29 13.34
CA ILE A 284 9.00 -6.47 12.68
C ILE A 284 8.38 -5.46 11.71
N GLY A 285 7.26 -5.81 11.08
CA GLY A 285 6.54 -4.90 10.17
C GLY A 285 5.96 -3.69 10.90
N VAL A 286 5.35 -3.93 12.08
CA VAL A 286 4.85 -2.86 12.97
C VAL A 286 6.01 -2.00 13.45
N PHE A 287 7.10 -2.61 13.88
CA PHE A 287 8.30 -1.87 14.30
C PHE A 287 8.88 -0.97 13.21
N VAL A 288 9.00 -1.48 11.97
CA VAL A 288 9.49 -0.68 10.83
C VAL A 288 8.51 0.45 10.50
N GLN A 289 7.21 0.25 10.67
CA GLN A 289 6.20 1.31 10.50
C GLN A 289 6.39 2.41 11.55
N ASP A 290 6.53 2.04 12.82
CA ASP A 290 6.74 2.98 13.92
C ASP A 290 8.04 3.78 13.73
N LEU A 291 9.11 3.08 13.33
CA LEU A 291 10.41 3.69 13.04
C LEU A 291 10.33 4.65 11.83
N SER A 292 9.61 4.27 10.77
CA SER A 292 9.38 5.14 9.61
C SER A 292 8.62 6.41 9.99
N ASN A 293 7.58 6.27 10.81
CA ASN A 293 6.82 7.41 11.33
C ASN A 293 7.69 8.32 12.21
N HIS A 294 8.57 7.74 13.01
CA HIS A 294 9.51 8.49 13.85
C HIS A 294 10.50 9.31 12.99
N PHE A 295 11.15 8.69 12.00
CA PHE A 295 12.06 9.40 11.08
C PHE A 295 11.35 10.45 10.23
N ARG A 296 10.09 10.21 9.82
CA ARG A 296 9.24 11.21 9.16
C ARG A 296 9.02 12.41 10.10
N SER A 297 8.74 12.17 11.37
CA SER A 297 8.53 13.23 12.37
C SER A 297 9.79 14.05 12.59
N LEU A 298 10.96 13.41 12.66
CA LEU A 298 12.27 14.09 12.74
C LEU A 298 12.53 14.95 11.49
N LEU A 299 12.25 14.44 10.31
CA LEU A 299 12.43 15.19 9.07
C LEU A 299 11.51 16.41 9.01
N LEU A 300 10.24 16.26 9.41
CA LEU A 300 9.30 17.39 9.49
C LEU A 300 9.75 18.42 10.53
N ALA A 301 10.18 17.99 11.71
CA ALA A 301 10.74 18.88 12.73
C ALA A 301 11.96 19.65 12.21
N LYS A 302 12.84 18.97 11.45
CA LYS A 302 14.04 19.58 10.83
C LYS A 302 13.71 20.64 9.76
N VAL A 303 12.68 20.38 8.95
CA VAL A 303 12.33 21.23 7.79
C VAL A 303 11.36 22.35 8.16
N CYS A 304 10.34 22.04 8.96
CA CYS A 304 9.23 22.96 9.27
C CYS A 304 9.39 23.64 10.65
N GLY A 305 10.32 23.20 11.49
CA GLY A 305 10.42 23.67 12.87
C GLY A 305 9.27 23.16 13.74
N SER A 306 8.66 24.04 14.54
CA SER A 306 7.53 23.66 15.39
C SER A 306 6.28 23.37 14.56
N CYS A 307 5.90 22.12 14.43
CA CYS A 307 4.75 21.63 13.67
C CYS A 307 3.91 20.62 14.49
N ALA A 308 3.70 20.92 15.78
CA ALA A 308 2.97 20.05 16.70
C ALA A 308 1.56 19.69 16.19
N ASP A 309 0.87 20.63 15.53
CA ASP A 309 -0.46 20.43 14.93
C ASP A 309 -0.46 19.40 13.78
N ILE A 310 0.67 19.31 13.03
CA ILE A 310 0.81 18.36 11.91
C ILE A 310 1.17 16.97 12.41
N LEU A 311 1.92 16.91 13.52
CA LEU A 311 2.42 15.66 14.11
C LEU A 311 1.48 15.08 15.17
N ASP A 312 0.41 15.79 15.54
CA ASP A 312 -0.52 15.40 16.62
C ASP A 312 0.22 14.94 17.89
N CYS A 313 1.30 15.65 18.28
CA CYS A 313 2.12 15.31 19.43
C CYS A 313 2.04 16.37 20.54
N THR A 314 2.41 15.99 21.77
CA THR A 314 2.51 16.93 22.90
C THR A 314 3.69 17.88 22.70
N GLN A 315 3.65 19.03 23.39
CA GLN A 315 4.72 20.03 23.34
C GLN A 315 6.08 19.43 23.75
N ASP A 316 6.10 18.63 24.81
CA ASP A 316 7.31 17.96 25.29
C ASP A 316 7.90 17.00 24.26
N THR A 317 7.04 16.23 23.59
CA THR A 317 7.45 15.32 22.51
C THR A 317 7.99 16.09 21.30
N MET A 318 7.40 17.25 20.99
CA MET A 318 7.87 18.11 19.92
C MET A 318 9.26 18.69 20.21
N GLU A 319 9.52 19.10 21.44
CA GLU A 319 10.85 19.55 21.88
C GLU A 319 11.91 18.46 21.75
N ARG A 320 11.57 17.21 22.10
CA ARG A 320 12.46 16.05 21.91
C ARG A 320 12.74 15.80 20.42
N TYR A 321 11.72 15.86 19.55
CA TYR A 321 11.92 15.73 18.09
C TYR A 321 12.83 16.83 17.54
N LEU A 322 12.67 18.07 17.97
CA LEU A 322 13.53 19.18 17.57
C LEU A 322 14.97 18.97 18.01
N ALA A 323 15.20 18.58 19.27
CA ALA A 323 16.53 18.33 19.81
C ALA A 323 17.24 17.19 19.06
N GLN A 324 16.55 16.07 18.79
CA GLN A 324 17.10 14.95 18.03
C GLN A 324 17.33 15.32 16.56
N ALA A 325 16.41 16.05 15.93
CA ALA A 325 16.55 16.51 14.55
C ALA A 325 17.71 17.52 14.36
N GLU A 326 18.03 18.34 15.37
CA GLU A 326 19.20 19.23 15.32
C GLU A 326 20.50 18.46 15.21
N SER A 327 20.60 17.33 15.91
CA SER A 327 21.80 16.48 15.90
C SER A 327 22.02 15.77 14.56
N ALA A 328 21.01 15.63 13.72
CA ALA A 328 21.04 14.88 12.46
C ALA A 328 21.14 15.80 11.22
N GLY A 329 21.88 15.38 10.20
CA GLY A 329 21.87 15.98 8.88
C GLY A 329 20.56 15.67 8.14
N LYS A 330 20.03 16.64 7.37
CA LYS A 330 18.79 16.46 6.59
C LYS A 330 18.90 15.29 5.62
N ALA A 331 20.00 15.22 4.85
CA ALA A 331 20.23 14.16 3.87
C ALA A 331 20.24 12.77 4.51
N ARG A 332 20.75 12.66 5.76
CA ARG A 332 20.74 11.40 6.50
C ARG A 332 19.34 10.98 6.90
N LEU A 333 18.52 11.91 7.38
CA LEU A 333 17.11 11.64 7.70
C LEU A 333 16.33 11.19 6.49
N GLU A 334 16.49 11.87 5.34
CA GLU A 334 15.85 11.51 4.07
C GLU A 334 16.26 10.11 3.63
N ARG A 335 17.56 9.81 3.58
CA ARG A 335 18.07 8.49 3.20
C ARG A 335 17.57 7.37 4.10
N THR A 336 17.56 7.60 5.43
CA THR A 336 17.06 6.60 6.38
C THR A 336 15.57 6.34 6.16
N LEU A 337 14.78 7.39 5.98
CA LEU A 337 13.35 7.27 5.72
C LEU A 337 13.09 6.52 4.40
N ASP A 338 13.80 6.85 3.32
CA ASP A 338 13.67 6.18 2.03
C ASP A 338 14.01 4.69 2.13
N ALA A 339 15.08 4.33 2.84
CA ALA A 339 15.46 2.94 3.06
C ALA A 339 14.38 2.16 3.82
N LEU A 340 13.77 2.76 4.86
CA LEU A 340 12.69 2.15 5.63
C LEU A 340 11.40 2.03 4.80
N MET A 341 11.07 3.03 3.99
CA MET A 341 9.90 2.98 3.10
C MET A 341 10.05 1.91 2.02
N GLN A 342 11.25 1.71 1.47
CA GLN A 342 11.52 0.63 0.51
C GLN A 342 11.51 -0.76 1.16
N LEU A 343 11.88 -0.85 2.43
CA LEU A 343 11.86 -2.08 3.20
C LEU A 343 10.42 -2.59 3.46
N GLN A 344 9.48 -1.70 3.77
CA GLN A 344 8.14 -2.01 4.25
C GLN A 344 7.31 -2.94 3.33
N PRO A 345 7.20 -2.71 2.00
CA PRO A 345 6.46 -3.61 1.11
C PRO A 345 7.12 -4.98 0.99
N ASN A 346 8.46 -5.05 1.13
CA ASN A 346 9.23 -6.28 0.98
C ASN A 346 9.07 -7.22 2.20
N LEU A 347 8.82 -6.68 3.40
CA LEU A 347 8.64 -7.47 4.62
C LEU A 347 7.49 -8.49 4.52
N ARG A 348 6.46 -8.21 3.73
CA ARG A 348 5.30 -9.11 3.56
C ARG A 348 5.63 -10.41 2.81
N TRP A 349 6.68 -10.41 2.00
CA TRP A 349 7.00 -11.50 1.07
C TRP A 349 8.28 -12.26 1.43
N VAL A 350 9.03 -11.77 2.43
CA VAL A 350 10.33 -12.34 2.81
C VAL A 350 10.17 -13.34 3.93
N THR A 351 10.85 -14.48 3.80
CA THR A 351 10.85 -15.56 4.80
C THR A 351 11.61 -15.17 6.08
N MET A 352 12.57 -14.23 5.98
CA MET A 352 13.41 -13.78 7.10
C MET A 352 13.37 -12.26 7.25
N PRO A 353 12.28 -11.68 7.82
CA PRO A 353 12.11 -10.23 7.97
C PRO A 353 13.23 -9.57 8.80
N ARG A 354 13.72 -10.28 9.83
CA ARG A 354 14.83 -9.85 10.69
C ARG A 354 16.10 -9.57 9.88
N VAL A 355 16.54 -10.51 9.07
CA VAL A 355 17.78 -10.38 8.27
C VAL A 355 17.68 -9.21 7.29
N LEU A 356 16.49 -9.01 6.70
CA LEU A 356 16.26 -7.91 5.80
C LEU A 356 16.33 -6.56 6.52
N LEU A 357 15.76 -6.44 7.72
CA LEU A 357 15.85 -5.24 8.56
C LEU A 357 17.31 -4.96 8.97
N GLU A 358 18.01 -5.96 9.48
CA GLU A 358 19.43 -5.86 9.87
C GLU A 358 20.29 -5.38 8.70
N SER A 359 20.16 -6.01 7.52
CA SER A 359 20.90 -5.64 6.32
C SER A 359 20.61 -4.21 5.85
N THR A 360 19.36 -3.77 5.93
CA THR A 360 18.96 -2.42 5.53
C THR A 360 19.54 -1.36 6.47
N LEU A 361 19.44 -1.59 7.79
CA LEU A 361 19.99 -0.66 8.78
C LEU A 361 21.52 -0.62 8.79
N LEU A 362 22.18 -1.76 8.49
CA LEU A 362 23.63 -1.78 8.28
C LEU A 362 24.05 -0.87 7.12
N LYS A 363 23.34 -0.91 5.99
CA LYS A 363 23.59 -0.03 4.84
C LYS A 363 23.35 1.44 5.16
N VAL A 364 22.34 1.74 5.99
CA VAL A 364 22.07 3.09 6.46
C VAL A 364 23.17 3.60 7.38
N CYS A 365 23.67 2.75 8.28
CA CYS A 365 24.78 3.11 9.20
C CYS A 365 26.14 3.25 8.47
N HIS A 366 26.38 2.40 7.47
CA HIS A 366 27.62 2.37 6.69
C HIS A 366 27.31 2.47 5.19
N PRO A 367 27.02 3.66 4.67
CA PRO A 367 26.84 3.84 3.24
C PRO A 367 28.14 3.50 2.50
N ASP A 368 28.05 2.59 1.54
CA ASP A 368 29.19 2.20 0.71
C ASP A 368 29.80 3.42 0.03
N GLU A 369 31.12 3.58 0.16
CA GLU A 369 31.86 4.78 -0.25
C GLU A 369 31.84 5.05 -1.77
N GLN A 370 31.26 4.18 -2.58
CA GLN A 370 31.49 4.19 -4.03
C GLN A 370 30.31 4.59 -4.92
N THR A 371 29.06 4.77 -4.42
CA THR A 371 27.97 4.78 -5.41
C THR A 371 26.88 5.84 -5.23
N GLU A 372 26.78 6.62 -4.19
CA GLU A 372 25.67 7.55 -4.03
C GLU A 372 26.09 9.01 -3.77
N MET A 373 25.65 9.90 -4.65
CA MET A 373 25.81 11.36 -4.51
C MET A 373 25.28 11.86 -3.15
N THR A 374 24.22 11.24 -2.63
CA THR A 374 23.61 11.52 -1.32
C THR A 374 24.56 11.18 -0.15
N ALA A 375 25.34 10.10 -0.25
CA ALA A 375 26.32 9.74 0.76
C ALA A 375 27.51 10.73 0.82
N LEU A 376 27.86 11.31 -0.33
CA LEU A 376 28.86 12.38 -0.39
C LEU A 376 28.35 13.69 0.23
N VAL A 377 27.09 14.04 0.00
CA VAL A 377 26.46 15.21 0.63
C VAL A 377 26.39 15.05 2.15
N ASP A 378 26.00 13.88 2.65
CA ASP A 378 25.98 13.54 4.07
C ASP A 378 27.36 13.73 4.73
N ARG A 379 28.39 13.24 4.04
CA ARG A 379 29.78 13.35 4.53
C ARG A 379 30.28 14.80 4.54
N MET A 380 29.85 15.61 3.56
CA MET A 380 30.12 17.05 3.54
C MET A 380 29.40 17.78 4.68
N GLU A 381 28.12 17.52 4.91
CA GLU A 381 27.36 18.10 6.02
C GLU A 381 27.94 17.73 7.39
N GLU A 382 28.37 16.48 7.56
CA GLU A 382 29.02 16.00 8.79
C GLU A 382 30.38 16.69 9.01
N LEU A 383 31.18 16.84 7.96
CA LEU A 383 32.45 17.58 8.04
C LEU A 383 32.24 19.06 8.36
N GLU A 384 31.25 19.70 7.75
CA GLU A 384 30.89 21.09 8.08
C GLU A 384 30.41 21.23 9.53
N ARG A 385 29.65 20.28 10.04
CA ARG A 385 29.18 20.26 11.41
C ARG A 385 30.35 20.12 12.39
N ARG A 386 31.30 19.20 12.11
CA ARG A 386 32.54 19.04 12.91
C ARG A 386 33.40 20.28 12.87
N LEU A 387 33.49 20.96 11.75
CA LEU A 387 34.16 22.24 11.63
C LEU A 387 33.51 23.34 12.48
N LYS A 388 32.18 23.42 12.47
CA LYS A 388 31.43 24.41 13.28
C LYS A 388 31.47 24.11 14.78
N SER A 389 31.55 22.82 15.17
CA SER A 389 31.63 22.42 16.58
C SER A 389 33.04 22.52 17.21
N GLY A 390 34.05 22.87 16.41
CA GLY A 390 35.44 23.07 16.92
C GLY A 390 36.13 21.80 17.37
N ALA A 391 35.61 20.62 17.09
CA ALA A 391 36.16 19.34 17.53
C ALA A 391 37.29 18.84 16.61
N PHE A 392 38.30 19.65 16.40
CA PHE A 392 39.58 19.14 15.89
C PHE A 392 40.43 18.65 17.04
N VAL A 393 40.43 17.36 17.30
CA VAL A 393 41.52 16.73 18.06
C VAL A 393 42.71 16.67 17.12
N SER A 394 43.67 17.51 17.39
CA SER A 394 45.01 17.50 16.80
C SER A 394 45.62 16.13 17.03
N ALA A 395 45.59 15.25 16.04
CA ALA A 395 46.41 14.04 16.04
C ALA A 395 47.81 14.43 15.60
N GLU A 396 48.73 14.52 16.54
CA GLU A 396 50.16 14.58 16.26
C GLU A 396 50.58 13.36 15.44
N PRO A 397 51.41 13.52 14.38
CA PRO A 397 51.95 12.39 13.65
C PRO A 397 53.04 11.70 14.45
N LYS A 398 52.81 10.48 14.92
CA LYS A 398 53.88 9.59 15.38
C LYS A 398 54.75 9.23 14.19
N ALA A 399 55.99 9.75 14.26
CA ALA A 399 57.09 9.34 13.42
C ALA A 399 57.40 7.85 13.60
N ALA A 400 57.42 7.12 12.51
CA ALA A 400 58.11 5.83 12.43
C ALA A 400 59.20 5.95 11.35
N SER A 401 60.40 5.81 11.84
CA SER A 401 61.69 5.85 11.16
C SER A 401 61.96 4.59 10.32
N ASP A 402 62.73 4.82 9.23
CA ASP A 402 63.70 3.92 8.58
C ASP A 402 63.22 2.76 7.73
N SER A 403 63.52 2.80 6.47
CA SER A 403 64.78 2.51 5.73
C SER A 403 64.58 2.60 4.22
N ALA A 404 65.23 3.47 3.58
CA ALA A 404 66.43 3.42 2.77
C ALA A 404 66.38 2.72 1.39
N GLN A 405 66.79 3.53 0.40
CA GLN A 405 67.47 3.21 -0.85
C GLN A 405 66.61 2.98 -2.09
N SER A 406 66.72 3.75 -3.07
CA SER A 406 67.69 4.37 -3.93
C SER A 406 67.19 4.40 -5.37
N SER A 407 67.57 5.46 -5.99
CA SER A 407 67.87 5.76 -7.40
C SER A 407 66.65 6.06 -8.29
N GLY A 408 66.59 7.18 -8.94
CA GLY A 408 67.49 8.09 -9.53
C GLY A 408 66.90 8.61 -10.84
N SER A 409 67.13 9.88 -11.03
CA SER A 409 67.26 10.69 -12.26
C SER A 409 66.00 11.30 -12.88
N ARG A 410 65.92 12.62 -12.72
CA ARG A 410 66.12 13.74 -13.69
C ARG A 410 65.33 13.63 -15.02
N SER A 411 64.50 14.63 -15.32
CA SER A 411 64.83 15.93 -15.90
C SER A 411 63.56 16.73 -16.18
N ASP A 412 63.52 17.96 -15.69
CA ASP A 412 63.40 19.23 -16.41
C ASP A 412 62.57 19.27 -17.68
N ASN A 413 61.56 20.12 -17.78
CA ASN A 413 61.68 21.49 -18.27
C ASN A 413 60.26 22.14 -18.48
N SER A 414 60.05 23.22 -17.85
CA SER A 414 59.74 24.59 -18.26
C SER A 414 58.71 24.84 -19.36
N GLY A 415 57.88 25.82 -19.06
CA GLY A 415 57.55 26.87 -20.03
C GLY A 415 56.04 27.11 -20.24
N ASN A 416 55.47 27.99 -19.51
CA ASN A 416 55.16 29.37 -19.81
C ASN A 416 53.93 29.70 -20.69
N LYS A 417 53.00 30.51 -20.06
CA LYS A 417 52.27 31.68 -20.60
C LYS A 417 51.29 31.44 -21.78
N GLU A 418 50.17 32.04 -21.84
CA GLU A 418 49.56 33.35 -21.62
C GLU A 418 48.09 33.29 -22.08
N ALA A 419 47.21 33.83 -21.31
CA ALA A 419 46.30 34.96 -21.55
C ALA A 419 45.48 35.01 -22.85
N GLY A 420 44.21 35.29 -22.69
CA GLY A 420 43.38 35.95 -23.69
C GLY A 420 41.89 35.58 -23.60
N SER A 421 41.14 36.30 -22.80
CA SER A 421 40.09 37.27 -23.13
C SER A 421 38.92 36.83 -24.02
N ALA A 422 37.77 36.88 -23.37
CA ALA A 422 36.48 37.41 -23.82
C ALA A 422 35.81 36.89 -25.10
N SER A 423 34.60 36.37 -24.98
CA SER A 423 33.40 37.05 -25.48
C SER A 423 32.18 36.11 -25.52
N SER A 424 31.12 36.61 -24.95
CA SER A 424 29.72 36.24 -25.08
C SER A 424 29.28 35.57 -26.38
N LYS A 425 28.46 34.51 -26.28
CA LYS A 425 27.15 34.45 -26.98
C LYS A 425 26.34 33.25 -26.56
N THR A 426 25.12 33.55 -26.19
CA THR A 426 23.91 32.74 -26.15
C THR A 426 23.85 31.71 -27.26
N GLU A 427 23.56 30.45 -26.91
CA GLU A 427 22.62 29.65 -27.71
C GLU A 427 22.25 28.30 -27.05
N LYS A 428 20.95 28.09 -26.96
CA LYS A 428 20.16 26.87 -27.08
C LYS A 428 20.44 25.69 -26.14
N ALA A 429 19.40 25.44 -25.35
CA ALA A 429 19.04 24.18 -24.75
C ALA A 429 19.26 23.03 -25.76
N ALA A 430 20.18 22.13 -25.44
CA ALA A 430 20.30 20.83 -26.08
C ALA A 430 19.46 19.82 -25.30
N ALA A 431 18.51 19.21 -26.01
CA ALA A 431 17.67 18.14 -25.55
C ALA A 431 18.50 16.95 -25.03
N GLU A 432 18.04 16.36 -23.93
CA GLU A 432 18.46 15.05 -23.48
C GLU A 432 18.33 14.01 -24.61
N PRO A 433 19.28 13.08 -24.77
CA PRO A 433 19.15 12.00 -25.74
C PRO A 433 18.02 11.08 -25.31
N ALA A 434 16.96 11.04 -26.10
CA ALA A 434 15.87 10.09 -25.97
C ALA A 434 16.43 8.67 -25.99
N LEU A 435 16.09 7.88 -24.98
CA LEU A 435 16.26 6.42 -24.96
C LEU A 435 15.63 5.83 -26.25
N PRO A 436 16.28 4.87 -26.92
CA PRO A 436 15.73 4.26 -28.12
C PRO A 436 14.39 3.62 -27.79
N THR A 437 13.34 4.05 -28.48
CA THR A 437 12.02 3.42 -28.44
C THR A 437 12.16 1.96 -28.85
N PRO A 438 11.57 1.01 -28.09
CA PRO A 438 11.58 -0.40 -28.45
C PRO A 438 10.87 -0.59 -29.80
N PRO A 439 11.28 -1.58 -30.63
CA PRO A 439 10.54 -1.92 -31.82
C PRO A 439 9.14 -2.39 -31.43
N VAL A 440 8.16 -1.54 -31.63
CA VAL A 440 6.73 -1.88 -31.49
C VAL A 440 6.35 -2.56 -32.81
N VAL A 441 6.08 -3.85 -32.73
CA VAL A 441 5.51 -4.59 -33.86
C VAL A 441 4.03 -4.24 -33.92
N SER A 442 3.57 -3.75 -35.09
CA SER A 442 2.20 -3.32 -35.33
C SER A 442 1.19 -4.47 -35.11
N ASP A 443 -0.08 -4.12 -34.83
CA ASP A 443 -1.22 -5.02 -34.50
C ASP A 443 -1.50 -6.19 -35.49
N SER A 444 -0.75 -6.30 -36.58
CA SER A 444 -0.88 -7.32 -37.62
C SER A 444 0.20 -8.40 -37.63
N PHE A 445 1.08 -8.44 -36.61
CA PHE A 445 2.11 -9.47 -36.55
C PHE A 445 1.55 -10.75 -35.90
N GLU A 446 1.36 -11.79 -36.71
CA GLU A 446 1.08 -13.14 -36.22
C GLU A 446 2.37 -13.76 -35.68
N VAL A 447 2.35 -14.18 -34.41
CA VAL A 447 3.49 -14.87 -33.81
C VAL A 447 3.63 -16.25 -34.45
N PRO A 448 4.79 -16.60 -35.03
CA PRO A 448 5.00 -17.93 -35.56
C PRO A 448 4.80 -19.03 -34.53
N ALA A 449 4.30 -20.19 -34.93
CA ALA A 449 4.20 -21.34 -34.04
C ALA A 449 5.61 -21.78 -33.61
N ALA A 450 5.77 -22.13 -32.33
CA ALA A 450 7.05 -22.66 -31.83
C ALA A 450 7.37 -23.98 -32.54
N THR A 451 8.52 -24.03 -33.20
CA THR A 451 9.03 -25.27 -33.78
C THR A 451 9.62 -26.14 -32.67
N PRO A 452 9.65 -27.48 -32.81
CA PRO A 452 10.27 -28.36 -31.82
C PRO A 452 11.72 -27.97 -31.49
N GLU A 453 12.45 -27.47 -32.49
CA GLU A 453 13.83 -26.97 -32.37
C GLU A 453 13.90 -25.70 -31.51
N ALA A 454 12.97 -24.76 -31.68
CA ALA A 454 12.86 -23.56 -30.86
C ALA A 454 12.50 -23.88 -29.38
N GLU A 455 11.66 -24.89 -29.13
CA GLU A 455 11.35 -25.34 -27.78
C GLU A 455 12.56 -25.97 -27.06
N GLU A 456 13.35 -26.77 -27.77
CA GLU A 456 14.54 -27.40 -27.21
C GLU A 456 15.63 -26.37 -26.89
N LEU A 457 15.85 -25.40 -27.81
CA LEU A 457 16.77 -24.27 -27.62
C LEU A 457 16.32 -23.40 -26.44
N PHE A 458 15.05 -23.08 -26.37
CA PHE A 458 14.50 -22.29 -25.25
C PHE A 458 14.68 -23.01 -23.91
N ARG A 459 14.42 -24.33 -23.86
CA ARG A 459 14.63 -25.14 -22.65
C ARG A 459 16.08 -25.17 -22.20
N THR A 460 17.01 -25.32 -23.15
CA THR A 460 18.44 -25.34 -22.88
C THR A 460 18.93 -23.99 -22.39
N PHE A 461 18.49 -22.91 -23.03
CA PHE A 461 18.78 -21.54 -22.64
C PHE A 461 18.24 -21.25 -21.23
N MET A 462 16.98 -21.61 -20.94
CA MET A 462 16.38 -21.42 -19.63
C MET A 462 17.09 -22.18 -18.52
N ALA A 463 17.54 -23.42 -18.80
CA ALA A 463 18.29 -24.22 -17.84
C ALA A 463 19.66 -23.60 -17.49
N ALA A 464 20.32 -22.98 -18.45
CA ALA A 464 21.57 -22.25 -18.25
C ALA A 464 21.31 -20.94 -17.49
N LEU A 465 20.28 -20.19 -17.88
CA LEU A 465 19.91 -18.92 -17.26
C LEU A 465 19.49 -19.10 -15.80
N MET A 466 18.72 -20.11 -15.48
CA MET A 466 18.32 -20.45 -14.10
C MET A 466 19.50 -20.84 -13.20
N LYS A 467 20.58 -21.37 -13.75
CA LYS A 467 21.81 -21.66 -12.99
C LYS A 467 22.63 -20.40 -12.72
N THR A 468 22.61 -19.43 -13.64
CA THR A 468 23.45 -18.22 -13.58
C THR A 468 22.74 -17.07 -12.86
N ASP A 469 21.45 -16.86 -13.13
CA ASP A 469 20.61 -15.81 -12.53
C ASP A 469 19.16 -16.29 -12.46
N MET A 470 18.82 -16.93 -11.33
CA MET A 470 17.49 -17.53 -11.10
C MET A 470 16.35 -16.51 -11.22
N MET A 471 16.56 -15.27 -10.73
CA MET A 471 15.55 -14.21 -10.79
C MET A 471 15.26 -13.80 -12.23
N LEU A 472 16.30 -13.65 -13.04
CA LEU A 472 16.17 -13.34 -14.46
C LEU A 472 15.49 -14.50 -15.22
N GLY A 473 15.81 -15.74 -14.88
CA GLY A 473 15.17 -16.93 -15.44
C GLY A 473 13.66 -16.93 -15.20
N ILE A 474 13.20 -16.65 -13.97
CA ILE A 474 11.79 -16.54 -13.64
C ILE A 474 11.09 -15.44 -14.45
N GLN A 475 11.75 -14.28 -14.64
CA GLN A 475 11.20 -13.19 -15.43
C GLN A 475 11.01 -13.56 -16.91
N ILE A 476 11.97 -14.24 -17.50
CA ILE A 476 11.91 -14.72 -18.90
C ILE A 476 10.90 -15.87 -19.07
N GLN A 477 10.71 -16.71 -18.06
CA GLN A 477 9.72 -17.79 -18.10
C GLN A 477 8.27 -17.28 -18.23
N LEU A 478 8.02 -16.01 -17.86
CA LEU A 478 6.73 -15.36 -18.01
C LEU A 478 6.44 -14.85 -19.43
N ALA A 479 7.34 -15.10 -20.39
CA ALA A 479 7.11 -14.79 -21.80
C ALA A 479 5.92 -15.58 -22.35
N ALA A 480 5.19 -14.94 -23.26
CA ALA A 480 3.96 -15.50 -23.82
C ALA A 480 4.22 -16.48 -24.97
N ALA A 481 5.31 -16.27 -25.74
CA ALA A 481 5.70 -17.11 -26.86
C ALA A 481 7.21 -17.00 -27.15
N HIS A 482 7.73 -17.99 -27.86
CA HIS A 482 9.10 -18.00 -28.38
C HIS A 482 9.16 -18.70 -29.73
N TRP A 483 10.04 -18.25 -30.61
CA TRP A 483 10.28 -18.86 -31.93
C TRP A 483 11.71 -18.63 -32.38
N LEU A 484 12.16 -19.39 -33.37
CA LEU A 484 13.47 -19.25 -34.00
C LEU A 484 13.33 -18.58 -35.35
N GLU A 485 14.07 -17.51 -35.60
CA GLU A 485 14.09 -16.80 -36.87
C GLU A 485 15.49 -16.17 -37.09
N ASN A 486 16.05 -16.32 -38.30
CA ASN A 486 17.35 -15.77 -38.66
C ASN A 486 18.49 -16.10 -37.67
N GLU A 487 18.54 -17.36 -37.21
CA GLU A 487 19.51 -17.85 -36.20
C GLU A 487 19.39 -17.17 -34.82
N ASN A 488 18.29 -16.44 -34.54
CA ASN A 488 18.02 -15.85 -33.24
C ASN A 488 16.77 -16.45 -32.60
N LEU A 489 16.84 -16.73 -31.30
CA LEU A 489 15.72 -17.12 -30.50
C LEU A 489 14.97 -15.84 -30.05
N PHE A 490 13.78 -15.65 -30.57
CA PHE A 490 12.91 -14.54 -30.20
C PHE A 490 12.03 -14.93 -29.00
N ILE A 491 11.97 -14.06 -27.99
CA ILE A 491 11.18 -14.22 -26.78
C ILE A 491 10.19 -13.07 -26.70
N CYS A 492 8.90 -13.37 -26.79
CA CYS A 492 7.83 -12.40 -26.88
C CYS A 492 7.09 -12.24 -25.56
N PHE A 493 6.87 -11.00 -25.13
CA PHE A 493 6.09 -10.65 -23.97
C PHE A 493 4.77 -9.99 -24.39
N ASP A 494 3.69 -10.32 -23.68
CA ASP A 494 2.41 -9.62 -23.80
C ASP A 494 2.47 -8.21 -23.21
N LYS A 495 1.55 -7.35 -23.63
CA LYS A 495 1.34 -6.01 -23.05
C LYS A 495 1.14 -6.05 -21.53
N SER A 496 0.47 -7.07 -21.00
CA SER A 496 0.30 -7.29 -19.55
C SER A 496 1.61 -7.52 -18.79
N LYS A 497 2.68 -7.92 -19.51
CA LYS A 497 4.02 -8.22 -18.97
C LYS A 497 5.07 -7.18 -19.39
N ARG A 498 4.64 -5.97 -19.74
CA ARG A 498 5.51 -4.87 -20.17
C ARG A 498 6.62 -4.52 -19.16
N SER A 499 6.34 -4.63 -17.85
CA SER A 499 7.35 -4.42 -16.81
C SER A 499 8.48 -5.45 -16.86
N ASN A 500 8.17 -6.72 -17.13
CA ASN A 500 9.15 -7.80 -17.27
C ASN A 500 10.00 -7.60 -18.54
N TYR A 501 9.37 -7.20 -19.65
CA TYR A 501 10.06 -6.84 -20.87
C TYR A 501 11.02 -5.65 -20.65
N ASN A 502 10.57 -4.57 -20.03
CA ASN A 502 11.40 -3.39 -19.78
C ASN A 502 12.60 -3.74 -18.90
N TYR A 503 12.43 -4.56 -17.87
CA TYR A 503 13.53 -5.05 -17.04
C TYR A 503 14.51 -5.90 -17.84
N ALA A 504 14.03 -6.89 -18.60
CA ALA A 504 14.88 -7.76 -19.43
C ALA A 504 15.58 -6.99 -20.55
N ASN A 505 15.01 -5.87 -21.03
CA ASN A 505 15.51 -5.05 -22.10
C ASN A 505 16.58 -4.00 -21.67
N THR A 506 16.90 -3.91 -20.37
CA THR A 506 17.97 -3.02 -19.88
C THR A 506 19.34 -3.46 -20.44
N PRO A 507 20.26 -2.52 -20.70
CA PRO A 507 21.58 -2.85 -21.29
C PRO A 507 22.36 -3.90 -20.51
N GLU A 508 22.32 -3.84 -19.18
CA GLU A 508 23.00 -4.77 -18.28
C GLU A 508 22.40 -6.18 -18.34
N VAL A 509 21.07 -6.28 -18.35
CA VAL A 509 20.37 -7.57 -18.40
C VAL A 509 20.48 -8.19 -19.79
N LYS A 510 20.41 -7.39 -20.86
CA LYS A 510 20.71 -7.86 -22.23
C LYS A 510 22.12 -8.44 -22.37
N ALA A 511 23.10 -7.83 -21.72
CA ALA A 511 24.45 -8.37 -21.72
C ALA A 511 24.51 -9.75 -21.02
N LYS A 512 23.81 -9.94 -19.92
CA LYS A 512 23.67 -11.24 -19.23
C LYS A 512 22.95 -12.28 -20.10
N LEU A 513 21.85 -11.90 -20.76
CA LEU A 513 21.12 -12.79 -21.66
C LEU A 513 21.97 -13.24 -22.85
N ARG A 514 22.72 -12.33 -23.49
CA ARG A 514 23.64 -12.67 -24.59
C ARG A 514 24.76 -13.58 -24.12
N ARG A 515 25.29 -13.38 -22.92
CA ARG A 515 26.31 -14.26 -22.34
C ARG A 515 25.77 -15.68 -22.10
N ALA A 516 24.60 -15.78 -21.48
CA ALA A 516 23.94 -17.06 -21.24
C ALA A 516 23.60 -17.77 -22.57
N ALA A 517 23.14 -17.05 -23.58
CA ALA A 517 22.90 -17.60 -24.93
C ALA A 517 24.19 -18.11 -25.58
N GLY A 518 25.28 -17.33 -25.55
CA GLY A 518 26.57 -17.76 -26.10
C GLY A 518 27.16 -18.98 -25.41
N GLU A 519 26.89 -19.20 -24.13
CA GLU A 519 27.33 -20.36 -23.34
C GLU A 519 26.43 -21.61 -23.54
N SER A 520 25.16 -21.45 -23.91
CA SER A 520 24.17 -22.55 -23.92
C SER A 520 23.61 -22.92 -25.29
N ILE A 521 23.40 -21.94 -26.18
CA ILE A 521 22.72 -22.13 -27.47
C ILE A 521 23.49 -21.59 -28.66
N ALA A 522 24.81 -21.36 -28.53
CA ALA A 522 25.63 -20.91 -29.68
C ALA A 522 25.46 -21.86 -30.87
N PRO A 523 25.40 -21.33 -32.13
CA PRO A 523 25.63 -19.95 -32.57
C PRO A 523 24.42 -19.00 -32.45
N HIS A 524 23.29 -19.46 -31.89
CA HIS A 524 22.03 -18.71 -31.80
C HIS A 524 22.08 -17.56 -30.79
N GLY A 525 21.58 -16.38 -31.20
CA GLY A 525 21.38 -15.22 -30.32
C GLY A 525 20.02 -15.22 -29.64
N VAL A 526 19.79 -14.26 -28.71
CA VAL A 526 18.48 -14.05 -28.06
C VAL A 526 18.03 -12.62 -28.27
N GLU A 527 16.77 -12.45 -28.75
CA GLU A 527 16.12 -11.18 -28.94
C GLU A 527 14.78 -11.11 -28.21
N LEU A 528 14.47 -9.93 -27.65
CA LEU A 528 13.25 -9.69 -26.87
C LEU A 528 12.28 -8.83 -27.69
N VAL A 529 11.01 -9.25 -27.73
CA VAL A 529 9.93 -8.56 -28.44
C VAL A 529 8.76 -8.29 -27.48
N LEU A 530 8.16 -7.11 -27.59
CA LEU A 530 6.94 -6.75 -26.89
C LEU A 530 5.79 -6.62 -27.91
N LYS A 531 4.69 -7.31 -27.69
CA LYS A 531 3.47 -7.22 -28.50
C LYS A 531 2.41 -6.39 -27.80
N ASP A 532 1.87 -5.39 -28.48
CA ASP A 532 0.71 -4.62 -28.05
C ASP A 532 -0.60 -5.37 -28.41
N GLY A 533 -0.93 -6.41 -27.67
CA GLY A 533 -2.10 -7.27 -27.85
C GLY A 533 -1.91 -8.61 -27.16
N SER A 534 -2.97 -9.38 -26.91
CA SER A 534 -2.83 -10.72 -26.35
C SER A 534 -2.15 -11.66 -27.34
N VAL A 535 -1.06 -12.30 -26.93
CA VAL A 535 -0.38 -13.32 -27.74
C VAL A 535 -1.12 -14.63 -27.57
N VAL A 536 -1.85 -15.04 -28.60
CA VAL A 536 -2.43 -16.38 -28.67
C VAL A 536 -1.45 -17.27 -29.41
N ALA A 537 -0.75 -18.13 -28.71
CA ALA A 537 0.03 -19.19 -29.37
C ALA A 537 -0.97 -20.13 -30.07
N LYS A 538 -0.87 -20.26 -31.38
CA LYS A 538 -1.56 -21.34 -32.10
C LYS A 538 -0.98 -22.65 -31.59
N LYS A 539 -1.71 -23.35 -30.71
CA LYS A 539 -1.49 -24.76 -30.49
C LYS A 539 -2.02 -25.47 -31.72
N ASP A 540 -1.16 -26.18 -32.43
CA ASP A 540 -1.61 -27.20 -33.39
C ASP A 540 -2.44 -28.21 -32.61
N VAL A 541 -3.76 -28.12 -32.76
CA VAL A 541 -4.70 -29.14 -32.31
C VAL A 541 -4.55 -30.27 -33.33
N PRO A 542 -4.19 -31.50 -32.92
CA PRO A 542 -4.17 -32.63 -33.82
C PRO A 542 -5.58 -32.83 -34.35
N THR A 543 -5.75 -32.71 -35.66
CA THR A 543 -7.03 -32.84 -36.39
C THR A 543 -7.54 -34.29 -36.47
N GLU A 544 -6.95 -35.23 -35.70
CA GLU A 544 -7.32 -36.62 -35.71
C GLU A 544 -7.69 -37.13 -34.31
N LEU A 545 -8.83 -36.72 -33.80
CA LEU A 545 -9.54 -37.46 -32.72
C LEU A 545 -10.98 -36.94 -32.60
N PHE A 546 -11.87 -37.42 -33.37
CA PHE A 546 -13.34 -37.25 -33.48
C PHE A 546 -13.73 -36.67 -34.84
N GLY A 547 -14.02 -37.57 -35.80
CA GLY A 547 -14.55 -37.26 -37.13
C GLY A 547 -15.90 -36.51 -37.09
N VAL A 548 -15.86 -35.20 -36.89
CA VAL A 548 -16.96 -34.28 -37.12
C VAL A 548 -16.35 -33.02 -37.71
N GLU A 549 -16.62 -32.79 -39.01
CA GLU A 549 -16.37 -31.51 -39.67
C GLU A 549 -17.27 -30.45 -39.01
N ILE A 550 -16.67 -29.43 -38.44
CA ILE A 550 -17.35 -28.21 -37.99
C ILE A 550 -17.23 -27.19 -39.11
N THR A 551 -18.31 -26.98 -39.88
CA THR A 551 -18.46 -25.87 -40.80
C THR A 551 -18.68 -24.58 -39.98
N GLU A 552 -17.82 -23.58 -40.20
CA GLU A 552 -17.96 -22.22 -39.68
C GLU A 552 -19.26 -21.58 -40.21
N VAL A 553 -20.01 -20.94 -39.30
CA VAL A 553 -21.00 -19.90 -39.56
C VAL A 553 -20.58 -18.63 -38.83
#